data_6c57d5a12a24ded005fc9d00dc23daf6
#
_entry.id   6c57d5a12a24ded005fc9d00dc23daf6
#
_cell.length_a   1.000
_cell.length_b   1.000
_cell.length_c   1.000
_cell.angle_alpha   90.00
_cell.angle_beta   90.00
_cell.angle_gamma   90.00
#
_symmetry.space_group_name_H-M   'P 1'
#
loop_
_entity.id
_entity.type
_entity.pdbx_description
1 polymer ?
#
loop_
_entity_poly.entity_id
_entity_poly.type
_entity_poly.pdbx_seq_one_letter_code
_entity_poly.pdbx_strand_id
1 'polypeptide(L)'
;MSSRHRHASHLRRICLSLLVLLAVMVQTATLRAAERSFGDRFAGDRNAKWQITANKMSYDQEEGLYAAQGDVVITRAGQRLRSNEARYNEKTGMVEAVGEVVLETNGDVIRAEKAVFDLNSQTGKITGGRIFLRENHYYIGGDEMEKTGPQTYVVKRFHLTTCDGDKPDWSVTGSEVEITVEGYGSVKNAVFRIKDLPAFFLPYAMFPVKTKRQSGVLPPALGYSNLNGLQVEIPIYWAISDEMDATFYEQYLYARGLMQGLEYRYVAENESKGDFLFDILQDKKGEKDLTDPDQLEISPLPRTNETRY
;
A
#
# COMPACT_ATOMS: atom_id res chain seq x y z
N MET A 1 -18.79 56.79 -7.28
CA MET A 1 -17.49 56.21 -6.82
C MET A 1 -17.63 55.48 -5.48
N SER A 2 -18.70 54.67 -5.24
CA SER A 2 -18.96 54.11 -3.89
C SER A 2 -19.22 52.58 -3.89
N SER A 3 -19.09 51.87 -5.02
CA SER A 3 -19.45 50.45 -5.09
C SER A 3 -18.23 49.49 -4.99
N ARG A 4 -17.00 49.96 -5.29
CA ARG A 4 -15.78 49.12 -5.30
C ARG A 4 -15.22 48.80 -3.90
N HIS A 5 -15.50 49.58 -2.87
CA HIS A 5 -14.97 49.36 -1.52
C HIS A 5 -15.73 48.29 -0.70
N ARG A 6 -16.97 47.96 -1.05
CA ARG A 6 -17.75 46.93 -0.31
C ARG A 6 -17.38 45.51 -0.75
N HIS A 7 -17.03 45.28 -2.00
CA HIS A 7 -16.61 43.95 -2.47
C HIS A 7 -15.26 43.53 -1.93
N ALA A 8 -14.31 44.47 -1.78
CA ALA A 8 -12.98 44.15 -1.23
C ALA A 8 -12.99 43.74 0.24
N SER A 9 -13.93 44.28 1.03
CA SER A 9 -14.07 43.95 2.46
C SER A 9 -14.73 42.57 2.68
N HIS A 10 -15.65 42.15 1.82
CA HIS A 10 -16.26 40.83 1.88
C HIS A 10 -15.26 39.71 1.44
N LEU A 11 -14.47 39.95 0.38
CA LEU A 11 -13.45 39.02 -0.03
C LEU A 11 -12.38 38.81 1.06
N ARG A 12 -11.93 39.91 1.71
CA ARG A 12 -10.97 39.80 2.83
C ARG A 12 -11.52 39.03 4.03
N ARG A 13 -12.81 39.20 4.35
CA ARG A 13 -13.45 38.46 5.46
C ARG A 13 -13.61 36.97 5.13
N ILE A 14 -13.92 36.61 3.88
CA ILE A 14 -14.01 35.23 3.41
C ILE A 14 -12.61 34.57 3.40
N CYS A 15 -11.57 35.27 2.93
CA CYS A 15 -10.21 34.75 3.00
C CYS A 15 -9.69 34.60 4.44
N LEU A 16 -10.04 35.52 5.35
CA LEU A 16 -9.64 35.40 6.76
C LEU A 16 -10.37 34.23 7.46
N SER A 17 -11.65 34.03 7.18
CA SER A 17 -12.41 32.89 7.75
C SER A 17 -11.94 31.55 7.20
N LEU A 18 -11.54 31.47 5.94
CA LEU A 18 -10.91 30.28 5.34
C LEU A 18 -9.53 29.99 5.94
N LEU A 19 -8.72 31.02 6.21
CA LEU A 19 -7.41 30.87 6.87
C LEU A 19 -7.54 30.43 8.34
N VAL A 20 -8.53 30.93 9.06
CA VAL A 20 -8.82 30.50 10.45
C VAL A 20 -9.35 29.06 10.48
N LEU A 21 -10.20 28.65 9.54
CA LEU A 21 -10.67 27.27 9.39
C LEU A 21 -9.50 26.32 9.05
N LEU A 22 -8.58 26.75 8.18
CA LEU A 22 -7.39 25.97 7.86
C LEU A 22 -6.44 25.82 9.05
N ALA A 23 -6.29 26.86 9.88
CA ALA A 23 -5.46 26.84 11.09
C ALA A 23 -6.03 25.96 12.22
N VAL A 24 -7.36 25.88 12.36
CA VAL A 24 -8.03 25.01 13.34
C VAL A 24 -7.93 23.54 12.93
N MET A 25 -7.91 23.22 11.63
CA MET A 25 -7.76 21.84 11.14
C MET A 25 -6.36 21.23 11.35
N VAL A 26 -5.33 22.07 11.54
CA VAL A 26 -3.94 21.58 11.74
C VAL A 26 -3.69 21.10 13.19
N GLN A 27 -4.56 21.40 14.15
CA GLN A 27 -4.29 21.11 15.58
C GLN A 27 -4.92 19.82 16.13
N THR A 28 -5.66 19.02 15.34
CA THR A 28 -6.36 17.83 15.87
C THR A 28 -5.76 16.47 15.49
N ALA A 29 -4.55 16.42 14.97
CA ALA A 29 -3.94 15.18 14.49
C ALA A 29 -2.83 14.65 15.41
N THR A 30 -3.12 14.34 16.68
CA THR A 30 -2.22 13.52 17.51
C THR A 30 -2.97 12.54 18.40
N LEU A 31 -3.68 11.60 17.79
CA LEU A 31 -3.98 10.33 18.46
C LEU A 31 -3.26 9.22 17.69
N ARG A 32 -2.06 8.88 18.19
CA ARG A 32 -1.27 7.77 17.67
C ARG A 32 -1.88 6.45 18.15
N ALA A 33 -2.67 5.81 17.33
CA ALA A 33 -2.79 4.36 17.39
C ALA A 33 -1.48 3.80 16.81
N ALA A 34 -0.69 3.12 17.63
CA ALA A 34 0.53 2.44 17.19
C ALA A 34 0.11 1.23 16.36
N GLU A 35 -0.03 1.39 15.05
CA GLU A 35 -0.16 0.25 14.13
C GLU A 35 1.16 -0.49 14.08
N ARG A 36 1.08 -1.83 14.21
CA ARG A 36 2.26 -2.69 14.14
C ARG A 36 2.82 -2.66 12.72
N SER A 37 4.07 -2.21 12.58
CA SER A 37 4.82 -2.26 11.32
C SER A 37 4.87 -3.69 10.78
N PHE A 38 5.00 -3.84 9.44
CA PHE A 38 5.24 -5.14 8.81
C PHE A 38 6.37 -5.93 9.50
N GLY A 39 7.45 -5.24 9.91
CA GLY A 39 8.54 -5.83 10.69
C GLY A 39 8.15 -6.29 12.09
N ASP A 40 7.19 -5.60 12.73
CA ASP A 40 6.73 -5.96 14.08
C ASP A 40 5.89 -7.23 14.08
N ARG A 41 5.29 -7.62 12.95
CA ARG A 41 4.59 -8.92 12.79
C ARG A 41 5.55 -10.10 13.00
N PHE A 42 6.81 -9.94 12.62
CA PHE A 42 7.85 -10.97 12.76
C PHE A 42 8.76 -10.75 13.98
N ALA A 43 8.67 -9.63 14.69
CA ALA A 43 9.52 -9.33 15.83
C ALA A 43 9.13 -10.08 17.12
N GLY A 44 7.86 -10.46 17.28
CA GLY A 44 7.34 -11.16 18.47
C GLY A 44 7.50 -10.37 19.79
N ASP A 45 7.04 -10.95 20.90
CA ASP A 45 7.28 -10.39 22.23
C ASP A 45 8.75 -10.61 22.64
N ARG A 46 9.49 -9.52 22.82
CA ARG A 46 10.93 -9.55 23.17
C ARG A 46 11.22 -10.20 24.52
N ASN A 47 10.25 -10.28 25.41
CA ASN A 47 10.41 -10.87 26.76
C ASN A 47 10.02 -12.34 26.81
N ALA A 48 9.40 -12.90 25.76
CA ALA A 48 9.03 -14.30 25.74
C ALA A 48 10.26 -15.20 25.66
N LYS A 49 10.21 -16.31 26.39
CA LYS A 49 11.30 -17.30 26.41
C LYS A 49 11.34 -18.09 25.08
N TRP A 50 12.55 -18.31 24.61
CA TRP A 50 12.82 -19.21 23.50
C TRP A 50 12.72 -20.66 23.95
N GLN A 51 12.04 -21.48 23.16
CA GLN A 51 12.06 -22.94 23.30
C GLN A 51 12.68 -23.51 22.04
N ILE A 52 13.74 -24.29 22.20
CA ILE A 52 14.48 -24.90 21.10
C ILE A 52 14.44 -26.41 21.27
N THR A 53 14.08 -27.11 20.20
CA THR A 53 14.13 -28.57 20.11
C THR A 53 14.94 -28.94 18.87
N ALA A 54 15.85 -29.91 19.00
CA ALA A 54 16.67 -30.42 17.91
C ALA A 54 17.18 -31.82 18.26
N ASN A 55 17.65 -32.56 17.26
CA ASN A 55 18.23 -33.89 17.47
C ASN A 55 19.60 -33.79 18.18
N LYS A 56 20.36 -32.74 17.87
CA LYS A 56 21.64 -32.45 18.50
C LYS A 56 21.79 -30.97 18.79
N MET A 57 22.29 -30.64 19.98
CA MET A 57 22.61 -29.28 20.39
C MET A 57 24.01 -29.22 20.96
N SER A 58 24.75 -28.16 20.65
CA SER A 58 26.08 -27.87 21.18
C SER A 58 26.22 -26.40 21.51
N TYR A 59 27.10 -26.11 22.48
CA TYR A 59 27.48 -24.75 22.86
C TYR A 59 29.01 -24.65 22.94
N ASP A 60 29.55 -23.69 22.23
CA ASP A 60 30.93 -23.31 22.28
C ASP A 60 31.05 -22.03 23.14
N GLN A 61 31.67 -22.18 24.31
CA GLN A 61 31.80 -21.09 25.27
C GLN A 61 32.81 -20.03 24.82
N GLU A 62 33.87 -20.44 24.08
CA GLU A 62 34.89 -19.51 23.61
C GLU A 62 34.35 -18.59 22.55
N GLU A 63 33.57 -19.11 21.61
CA GLU A 63 32.93 -18.34 20.53
C GLU A 63 31.56 -17.77 20.92
N GLY A 64 30.94 -18.25 21.98
CA GLY A 64 29.58 -17.92 22.39
C GLY A 64 28.55 -18.40 21.37
N LEU A 65 28.81 -19.57 20.73
CA LEU A 65 28.04 -20.10 19.63
C LEU A 65 27.17 -21.28 20.07
N TYR A 66 25.86 -21.11 19.96
CA TYR A 66 24.89 -22.19 20.06
C TYR A 66 24.64 -22.77 18.66
N ALA A 67 24.68 -24.08 18.52
CA ALA A 67 24.36 -24.79 17.30
C ALA A 67 23.35 -25.90 17.58
N ALA A 68 22.30 -25.97 16.74
CA ALA A 68 21.27 -26.99 16.76
C ALA A 68 21.21 -27.65 15.38
N GLN A 69 21.14 -28.99 15.34
CA GLN A 69 21.15 -29.76 14.11
C GLN A 69 20.08 -30.86 14.15
N GLY A 70 19.44 -31.09 13.01
CA GLY A 70 18.41 -32.10 12.78
C GLY A 70 17.07 -31.72 13.39
N ASP A 71 16.05 -31.57 12.54
CA ASP A 71 14.68 -31.27 12.91
C ASP A 71 14.55 -30.10 13.91
N VAL A 72 15.28 -29.02 13.66
CA VAL A 72 15.32 -27.87 14.55
C VAL A 72 13.95 -27.17 14.56
N VAL A 73 13.38 -27.02 15.74
CA VAL A 73 12.14 -26.26 15.97
C VAL A 73 12.41 -25.21 17.07
N ILE A 74 12.23 -23.96 16.71
CA ILE A 74 12.36 -22.84 17.62
C ILE A 74 11.02 -22.16 17.75
N THR A 75 10.52 -22.01 18.97
CA THR A 75 9.23 -21.35 19.23
C THR A 75 9.40 -20.18 20.19
N ARG A 76 8.64 -19.12 19.93
CA ARG A 76 8.59 -17.92 20.79
C ARG A 76 7.32 -17.13 20.51
N ALA A 77 6.51 -16.84 21.52
CA ALA A 77 5.37 -15.92 21.45
C ALA A 77 4.46 -16.11 20.21
N GLY A 78 4.10 -17.38 19.91
CA GLY A 78 3.25 -17.68 18.74
C GLY A 78 3.98 -17.75 17.40
N GLN A 79 5.30 -17.52 17.40
CA GLN A 79 6.17 -17.74 16.24
C GLN A 79 6.77 -19.14 16.29
N ARG A 80 6.93 -19.75 15.13
CA ARG A 80 7.54 -21.07 14.99
C ARG A 80 8.49 -21.09 13.80
N LEU A 81 9.77 -21.25 14.06
CA LEU A 81 10.80 -21.50 13.06
C LEU A 81 11.12 -22.98 13.00
N ARG A 82 11.18 -23.55 11.80
CA ARG A 82 11.70 -24.88 11.52
C ARG A 82 12.86 -24.77 10.53
N SER A 83 13.89 -25.60 10.72
CA SER A 83 15.05 -25.70 9.82
C SER A 83 15.80 -27.00 10.03
N ASN A 84 16.70 -27.35 9.12
CA ASN A 84 17.59 -28.49 9.31
C ASN A 84 18.72 -28.15 10.30
N GLU A 85 19.21 -26.92 10.25
CA GLU A 85 20.23 -26.41 11.15
C GLU A 85 19.89 -25.00 11.59
N ALA A 86 20.25 -24.64 12.83
CA ALA A 86 20.22 -23.28 13.33
C ALA A 86 21.45 -22.98 14.18
N ARG A 87 21.98 -21.76 14.05
CA ARG A 87 23.11 -21.25 14.81
C ARG A 87 22.77 -19.90 15.40
N TYR A 88 23.20 -19.65 16.62
CA TYR A 88 23.08 -18.36 17.28
C TYR A 88 24.39 -17.98 17.95
N ASN A 89 24.92 -16.83 17.61
CA ASN A 89 26.11 -16.29 18.23
C ASN A 89 25.68 -15.21 19.24
N GLU A 90 25.92 -15.49 20.52
CA GLU A 90 25.54 -14.64 21.65
C GLU A 90 26.29 -13.30 21.64
N LYS A 91 27.57 -13.31 21.21
CA LYS A 91 28.44 -12.12 21.24
C LYS A 91 28.08 -11.14 20.13
N THR A 92 27.66 -11.64 18.97
CA THR A 92 27.34 -10.81 17.80
C THR A 92 25.83 -10.58 17.62
N GLY A 93 24.98 -11.40 18.25
CA GLY A 93 23.55 -11.37 18.04
C GLY A 93 23.09 -11.98 16.70
N MET A 94 23.99 -12.63 15.98
CA MET A 94 23.68 -13.24 14.69
C MET A 94 22.96 -14.57 14.85
N VAL A 95 21.85 -14.72 14.11
CA VAL A 95 21.09 -15.97 13.96
C VAL A 95 21.17 -16.43 12.54
N GLU A 96 21.49 -17.68 12.32
CA GLU A 96 21.50 -18.33 11.01
C GLU A 96 20.61 -19.58 11.06
N ALA A 97 19.74 -19.76 10.09
CA ALA A 97 18.96 -20.97 9.86
C ALA A 97 19.18 -21.46 8.42
N VAL A 98 19.42 -22.75 8.25
CA VAL A 98 19.78 -23.35 6.96
C VAL A 98 18.99 -24.63 6.74
N GLY A 99 18.57 -24.84 5.50
CA GLY A 99 17.88 -26.02 5.02
C GLY A 99 16.41 -26.07 5.42
N GLU A 100 15.53 -26.02 4.42
CA GLU A 100 14.07 -26.07 4.59
C GLU A 100 13.53 -25.12 5.66
N VAL A 101 14.04 -23.89 5.66
CA VAL A 101 13.65 -22.89 6.65
C VAL A 101 12.18 -22.52 6.45
N VAL A 102 11.36 -22.67 7.51
CA VAL A 102 9.96 -22.27 7.55
C VAL A 102 9.71 -21.46 8.81
N LEU A 103 9.37 -20.18 8.65
CA LEU A 103 8.94 -19.32 9.75
C LEU A 103 7.45 -19.06 9.63
N GLU A 104 6.70 -19.41 10.66
CA GLU A 104 5.26 -19.18 10.80
C GLU A 104 5.01 -18.14 11.89
N THR A 105 4.19 -17.14 11.59
CA THR A 105 3.80 -16.11 12.58
C THR A 105 2.44 -15.52 12.21
N ASN A 106 1.48 -15.57 13.12
CA ASN A 106 0.13 -14.98 12.96
C ASN A 106 -0.58 -15.37 11.64
N GLY A 107 -0.22 -16.53 11.06
CA GLY A 107 -0.76 -17.02 9.78
C GLY A 107 0.05 -16.60 8.54
N ASP A 108 1.04 -15.72 8.68
CA ASP A 108 2.03 -15.46 7.65
C ASP A 108 3.09 -16.58 7.65
N VAL A 109 3.58 -16.94 6.47
CA VAL A 109 4.53 -18.04 6.30
C VAL A 109 5.69 -17.57 5.43
N ILE A 110 6.92 -17.71 5.94
CA ILE A 110 8.14 -17.53 5.16
C ILE A 110 8.79 -18.90 4.95
N ARG A 111 9.09 -19.24 3.71
CA ARG A 111 9.88 -20.41 3.34
C ARG A 111 11.16 -19.96 2.67
N ALA A 112 12.30 -20.58 2.99
CA ALA A 112 13.60 -20.20 2.45
C ALA A 112 14.58 -21.36 2.47
N GLU A 113 15.64 -21.26 1.68
CA GLU A 113 16.78 -22.16 1.75
C GLU A 113 17.69 -21.80 2.92
N LYS A 114 17.87 -20.48 3.14
CA LYS A 114 18.71 -19.93 4.20
C LYS A 114 18.15 -18.59 4.69
N ALA A 115 18.23 -18.37 5.98
CA ALA A 115 17.91 -17.10 6.64
C ALA A 115 19.02 -16.71 7.61
N VAL A 116 19.44 -15.45 7.56
CA VAL A 116 20.45 -14.86 8.47
C VAL A 116 19.85 -13.57 9.02
N PHE A 117 19.86 -13.41 10.32
CA PHE A 117 19.36 -12.23 11.01
C PHE A 117 20.35 -11.73 12.04
N ASP A 118 20.49 -10.42 12.12
CA ASP A 118 21.13 -9.72 13.22
C ASP A 118 20.05 -9.17 14.17
N LEU A 119 19.98 -9.73 15.37
CA LEU A 119 19.00 -9.35 16.38
C LEU A 119 19.25 -7.95 16.97
N ASN A 120 20.49 -7.43 16.87
CA ASN A 120 20.86 -6.13 17.38
C ASN A 120 20.44 -5.00 16.45
N SER A 121 20.77 -5.12 15.15
CA SER A 121 20.38 -4.16 14.12
C SER A 121 18.97 -4.36 13.60
N GLN A 122 18.35 -5.52 13.88
CA GLN A 122 17.06 -5.93 13.33
C GLN A 122 17.04 -5.99 11.78
N THR A 123 18.18 -6.28 11.21
CA THR A 123 18.36 -6.51 9.77
C THR A 123 18.51 -7.99 9.49
N GLY A 124 18.36 -8.38 8.23
CA GLY A 124 18.51 -9.79 7.89
C GLY A 124 18.38 -10.06 6.40
N LYS A 125 18.78 -11.24 6.01
CA LYS A 125 18.80 -11.71 4.62
C LYS A 125 18.23 -13.11 4.52
N ILE A 126 17.38 -13.30 3.52
CA ILE A 126 16.74 -14.57 3.17
C ILE A 126 17.14 -14.91 1.74
N THR A 127 17.59 -16.13 1.50
CA THR A 127 17.98 -16.63 0.18
C THR A 127 16.99 -17.68 -0.28
N GLY A 128 16.57 -17.63 -1.56
CA GLY A 128 15.59 -18.56 -2.15
C GLY A 128 14.23 -18.47 -1.44
N GLY A 129 13.78 -17.23 -1.13
CA GLY A 129 12.65 -16.99 -0.24
C GLY A 129 11.29 -16.94 -0.95
N ARG A 130 10.25 -17.45 -0.26
CA ARG A 130 8.84 -17.24 -0.58
C ARG A 130 8.10 -16.83 0.68
N ILE A 131 7.36 -15.73 0.62
CA ILE A 131 6.56 -15.18 1.70
C ILE A 131 5.09 -15.26 1.32
N PHE A 132 4.27 -15.82 2.19
CA PHE A 132 2.82 -15.71 2.11
C PHE A 132 2.32 -14.79 3.23
N LEU A 133 1.62 -13.73 2.85
CA LEU A 133 0.97 -12.77 3.74
C LEU A 133 -0.53 -13.06 3.78
N ARG A 134 -1.01 -13.57 4.90
CA ARG A 134 -2.40 -14.04 5.04
C ARG A 134 -3.42 -12.91 4.91
N GLU A 135 -3.17 -11.77 5.52
CA GLU A 135 -4.13 -10.67 5.60
C GLU A 135 -4.53 -10.15 4.21
N ASN A 136 -3.55 -10.00 3.32
CA ASN A 136 -3.75 -9.49 1.97
C ASN A 136 -3.70 -10.58 0.89
N HIS A 137 -3.51 -11.82 1.29
CA HIS A 137 -3.38 -12.98 0.39
C HIS A 137 -2.29 -12.79 -0.68
N TYR A 138 -1.13 -12.22 -0.28
CA TYR A 138 0.00 -12.01 -1.18
C TYR A 138 1.01 -13.16 -1.10
N TYR A 139 1.44 -13.62 -2.26
CA TYR A 139 2.60 -14.47 -2.46
C TYR A 139 3.74 -13.66 -3.04
N ILE A 140 4.83 -13.53 -2.30
CA ILE A 140 6.03 -12.79 -2.70
C ILE A 140 7.18 -13.78 -2.77
N GLY A 141 7.78 -13.96 -3.94
CA GLY A 141 8.98 -14.75 -4.15
C GLY A 141 10.17 -13.88 -4.52
N GLY A 142 11.37 -14.34 -4.25
CA GLY A 142 12.60 -13.69 -4.67
C GLY A 142 13.82 -14.54 -4.39
N ASP A 143 14.88 -14.34 -5.18
CA ASP A 143 16.12 -15.07 -4.96
C ASP A 143 16.84 -14.57 -3.71
N GLU A 144 16.73 -13.30 -3.43
CA GLU A 144 17.32 -12.63 -2.29
C GLU A 144 16.33 -11.61 -1.74
N MET A 145 16.01 -11.71 -0.47
CA MET A 145 15.19 -10.78 0.27
C MET A 145 15.99 -10.25 1.45
N GLU A 146 16.07 -8.95 1.58
CA GLU A 146 16.88 -8.30 2.59
C GLU A 146 16.07 -7.28 3.36
N LYS A 147 16.14 -7.32 4.67
CA LYS A 147 15.69 -6.25 5.54
C LYS A 147 16.89 -5.37 5.85
N THR A 148 17.01 -4.24 5.17
CA THR A 148 18.16 -3.32 5.25
C THR A 148 18.04 -2.29 6.35
N GLY A 149 16.85 -2.14 6.92
CA GLY A 149 16.55 -1.19 7.98
C GLY A 149 15.32 -1.57 8.79
N PRO A 150 14.94 -0.77 9.78
CA PRO A 150 13.78 -1.07 10.64
C PRO A 150 12.49 -1.32 9.86
N GLN A 151 12.29 -0.60 8.75
CA GLN A 151 11.09 -0.64 7.94
C GLN A 151 11.38 -0.80 6.43
N THR A 152 12.64 -1.02 6.03
CA THR A 152 13.05 -1.10 4.63
C THR A 152 13.37 -2.54 4.24
N TYR A 153 12.78 -2.99 3.15
CA TYR A 153 12.90 -4.33 2.58
C TYR A 153 13.27 -4.22 1.11
N VAL A 154 14.21 -5.04 0.67
CA VAL A 154 14.65 -5.16 -0.72
C VAL A 154 14.47 -6.60 -1.17
N VAL A 155 13.84 -6.81 -2.31
CA VAL A 155 13.68 -8.15 -2.91
C VAL A 155 14.23 -8.13 -4.33
N LYS A 156 15.21 -8.99 -4.59
CA LYS A 156 15.83 -9.14 -5.91
C LYS A 156 15.19 -10.28 -6.68
N ARG A 157 15.01 -10.09 -8.00
CA ARG A 157 14.30 -11.00 -8.90
C ARG A 157 12.97 -11.44 -8.31
N PHE A 158 12.16 -10.45 -7.97
CA PHE A 158 10.91 -10.66 -7.28
C PHE A 158 9.82 -11.21 -8.21
N HIS A 159 8.90 -11.95 -7.61
CA HIS A 159 7.64 -12.39 -8.16
C HIS A 159 6.53 -12.13 -7.15
N LEU A 160 5.45 -11.49 -7.57
CA LEU A 160 4.31 -11.14 -6.73
C LEU A 160 3.01 -11.59 -7.40
N THR A 161 2.12 -12.21 -6.62
CA THR A 161 0.75 -12.53 -7.04
C THR A 161 -0.17 -12.65 -5.83
N THR A 162 -1.49 -12.59 -6.04
CA THR A 162 -2.51 -12.95 -5.05
C THR A 162 -3.21 -14.28 -5.39
N CYS A 163 -2.82 -14.91 -6.50
CA CYS A 163 -3.43 -16.15 -6.95
C CYS A 163 -2.77 -17.35 -6.27
N ASP A 164 -3.58 -18.33 -5.91
CA ASP A 164 -3.12 -19.62 -5.42
C ASP A 164 -2.57 -20.49 -6.56
N GLY A 165 -1.61 -21.35 -6.22
CA GLY A 165 -1.06 -22.37 -7.12
C GLY A 165 0.11 -21.90 -7.97
N ASP A 166 0.65 -22.83 -8.78
CA ASP A 166 1.88 -22.62 -9.53
C ASP A 166 1.71 -21.81 -10.82
N LYS A 167 0.48 -21.64 -11.30
CA LYS A 167 0.14 -20.89 -12.51
C LYS A 167 -0.87 -19.79 -12.18
N PRO A 168 -0.40 -18.65 -11.67
CA PRO A 168 -1.29 -17.56 -11.33
C PRO A 168 -1.94 -16.94 -12.57
N ASP A 169 -3.19 -16.48 -12.44
CA ASP A 169 -3.88 -15.77 -13.52
C ASP A 169 -3.22 -14.43 -13.82
N TRP A 170 -2.61 -13.81 -12.81
CA TRP A 170 -1.77 -12.63 -12.98
C TRP A 170 -0.55 -12.67 -12.05
N SER A 171 0.52 -12.04 -12.48
CA SER A 171 1.72 -11.84 -11.66
C SER A 171 2.47 -10.58 -12.06
N VAL A 172 3.25 -10.07 -11.12
CA VAL A 172 4.25 -9.02 -11.37
C VAL A 172 5.62 -9.60 -11.06
N THR A 173 6.52 -9.51 -12.02
CA THR A 173 7.92 -9.91 -11.85
C THR A 173 8.82 -8.71 -12.11
N GLY A 174 10.02 -8.68 -11.54
CA GLY A 174 10.96 -7.60 -11.81
C GLY A 174 12.34 -7.88 -11.25
N SER A 175 13.30 -7.02 -11.58
CA SER A 175 14.68 -7.18 -11.13
C SER A 175 14.87 -6.86 -9.65
N GLU A 176 14.17 -5.85 -9.16
CA GLU A 176 14.27 -5.39 -7.78
C GLU A 176 13.01 -4.65 -7.37
N VAL A 177 12.56 -4.89 -6.16
CA VAL A 177 11.58 -4.06 -5.47
C VAL A 177 12.16 -3.65 -4.11
N GLU A 178 12.11 -2.36 -3.82
CA GLU A 178 12.44 -1.80 -2.51
C GLU A 178 11.18 -1.23 -1.89
N ILE A 179 10.91 -1.56 -0.65
CA ILE A 179 9.71 -1.15 0.08
C ILE A 179 10.13 -0.54 1.41
N THR A 180 9.78 0.71 1.65
CA THR A 180 9.84 1.32 2.98
C THR A 180 8.42 1.47 3.51
N VAL A 181 8.11 0.72 4.56
CA VAL A 181 6.78 0.75 5.20
C VAL A 181 6.52 2.15 5.74
N GLU A 182 5.28 2.64 5.57
CA GLU A 182 4.88 4.03 5.84
C GLU A 182 5.61 5.09 4.98
N GLY A 183 6.33 4.66 3.94
CA GLY A 183 7.03 5.50 2.99
C GLY A 183 6.62 5.22 1.55
N TYR A 184 7.62 4.98 0.73
CA TYR A 184 7.44 4.65 -0.68
C TYR A 184 8.03 3.27 -0.99
N GLY A 185 7.44 2.62 -1.98
CA GLY A 185 8.03 1.50 -2.69
C GLY A 185 8.54 1.96 -4.05
N SER A 186 9.60 1.33 -4.51
CA SER A 186 10.08 1.46 -5.87
C SER A 186 10.28 0.09 -6.50
N VAL A 187 10.06 0.01 -7.80
CA VAL A 187 10.23 -1.23 -8.55
C VAL A 187 11.03 -0.96 -9.83
N LYS A 188 11.94 -1.87 -10.15
CA LYS A 188 12.77 -1.81 -11.36
C LYS A 188 12.44 -2.96 -12.29
N ASN A 189 12.31 -2.64 -13.59
CA ASN A 189 12.05 -3.60 -14.67
C ASN A 189 10.83 -4.49 -14.38
N ALA A 190 9.73 -3.89 -13.94
CA ALA A 190 8.50 -4.60 -13.63
C ALA A 190 7.80 -5.07 -14.90
N VAL A 191 7.43 -6.34 -14.94
CA VAL A 191 6.62 -6.94 -15.99
C VAL A 191 5.33 -7.45 -15.35
N PHE A 192 4.20 -6.86 -15.74
CA PHE A 192 2.90 -7.41 -15.42
C PHE A 192 2.56 -8.53 -16.43
N ARG A 193 2.17 -9.68 -15.91
CA ARG A 193 1.81 -10.87 -16.71
C ARG A 193 0.37 -11.24 -16.44
N ILE A 194 -0.30 -11.64 -17.51
CA ILE A 194 -1.60 -12.32 -17.45
C ILE A 194 -1.32 -13.76 -17.86
N LYS A 195 -1.44 -14.66 -16.91
CA LYS A 195 -0.90 -16.03 -17.02
C LYS A 195 0.61 -15.93 -17.33
N ASP A 196 1.08 -16.57 -18.39
CA ASP A 196 2.49 -16.54 -18.77
C ASP A 196 2.83 -15.43 -19.78
N LEU A 197 1.82 -14.66 -20.27
CA LEU A 197 2.01 -13.64 -21.30
C LEU A 197 2.36 -12.28 -20.67
N PRO A 198 3.47 -11.64 -21.07
CA PRO A 198 3.76 -10.26 -20.63
C PRO A 198 2.76 -9.31 -21.27
N ALA A 199 1.99 -8.62 -20.43
CA ALA A 199 0.97 -7.66 -20.85
C ALA A 199 1.48 -6.21 -20.80
N PHE A 200 2.33 -5.89 -19.81
CA PHE A 200 2.81 -4.53 -19.59
C PHE A 200 4.21 -4.53 -18.96
N PHE A 201 5.05 -3.58 -19.38
CA PHE A 201 6.41 -3.39 -18.87
C PHE A 201 6.61 -1.98 -18.34
N LEU A 202 7.17 -1.87 -17.15
CA LEU A 202 7.60 -0.62 -16.52
C LEU A 202 9.08 -0.68 -16.19
N PRO A 203 9.93 0.14 -16.80
CA PRO A 203 11.36 0.17 -16.47
C PRO A 203 11.61 0.62 -15.04
N TYR A 204 10.79 1.54 -14.53
CA TYR A 204 10.81 2.04 -13.16
C TYR A 204 9.44 2.57 -12.75
N ALA A 205 9.03 2.28 -11.53
CA ALA A 205 7.85 2.89 -10.93
C ALA A 205 8.07 3.13 -9.42
N MET A 206 7.40 4.15 -8.90
CA MET A 206 7.28 4.40 -7.47
C MET A 206 5.80 4.36 -7.06
N PHE A 207 5.54 3.87 -5.86
CA PHE A 207 4.20 3.79 -5.30
C PHE A 207 4.24 4.03 -3.79
N PRO A 208 3.20 4.62 -3.20
CA PRO A 208 3.11 4.79 -1.76
C PRO A 208 2.88 3.43 -1.07
N VAL A 209 3.64 3.15 0.00
CA VAL A 209 3.48 1.97 0.85
C VAL A 209 3.01 2.43 2.22
N LYS A 210 1.72 2.67 2.32
CA LYS A 210 1.12 3.19 3.54
C LYS A 210 -0.06 2.32 3.93
N THR A 211 -0.11 1.96 5.18
CA THR A 211 -1.21 1.18 5.76
C THR A 211 -2.40 2.06 6.13
N LYS A 212 -2.16 3.36 6.30
CA LYS A 212 -3.20 4.34 6.63
C LYS A 212 -3.68 5.11 5.41
N ARG A 213 -4.97 5.45 5.42
CA ARG A 213 -5.53 6.39 4.46
C ARG A 213 -4.75 7.70 4.50
N GLN A 214 -4.28 8.17 3.35
CA GLN A 214 -3.55 9.43 3.23
C GLN A 214 -4.06 10.24 2.06
N SER A 215 -4.11 11.55 2.30
CA SER A 215 -4.43 12.51 1.27
C SER A 215 -3.36 12.52 0.18
N GLY A 216 -3.78 12.62 -1.08
CA GLY A 216 -2.87 12.66 -2.22
C GLY A 216 -3.59 12.59 -3.55
N VAL A 217 -2.82 12.73 -4.62
CA VAL A 217 -3.33 12.56 -5.98
C VAL A 217 -3.42 11.07 -6.27
N LEU A 218 -4.59 10.59 -6.67
CA LEU A 218 -4.79 9.22 -7.12
C LEU A 218 -4.35 9.06 -8.58
N PRO A 219 -4.13 7.82 -9.06
CA PRO A 219 -3.78 7.58 -10.45
C PRO A 219 -4.81 8.20 -11.39
N PRO A 220 -4.38 8.93 -12.43
CA PRO A 220 -5.29 9.53 -13.40
C PRO A 220 -6.03 8.44 -14.19
N ALA A 221 -7.31 8.67 -14.47
CA ALA A 221 -8.10 7.83 -15.33
C ALA A 221 -8.19 8.43 -16.73
N LEU A 222 -8.11 7.58 -17.75
CA LEU A 222 -8.27 7.94 -19.15
C LEU A 222 -9.47 7.21 -19.73
N GLY A 223 -10.32 7.90 -20.45
CA GLY A 223 -11.48 7.33 -21.10
C GLY A 223 -11.75 7.97 -22.45
N TYR A 224 -12.63 7.34 -23.23
CA TYR A 224 -13.14 7.89 -24.47
C TYR A 224 -14.63 7.55 -24.59
N SER A 225 -15.42 8.55 -24.99
CA SER A 225 -16.82 8.34 -25.37
C SER A 225 -17.18 9.22 -26.58
N ASN A 226 -18.13 8.78 -27.36
CA ASN A 226 -18.60 9.58 -28.52
C ASN A 226 -19.21 10.92 -28.10
N LEU A 227 -19.76 10.99 -26.89
CA LEU A 227 -20.40 12.19 -26.34
C LEU A 227 -19.37 13.20 -25.82
N ASN A 228 -18.37 12.74 -25.08
CA ASN A 228 -17.42 13.57 -24.34
C ASN A 228 -16.05 13.67 -25.03
N GLY A 229 -15.79 12.82 -26.05
CA GLY A 229 -14.47 12.68 -26.66
C GLY A 229 -13.48 11.99 -25.72
N LEU A 230 -12.20 12.35 -25.83
CA LEU A 230 -11.18 11.93 -24.89
C LEU A 230 -11.46 12.55 -23.51
N GLN A 231 -11.33 11.75 -22.48
CA GLN A 231 -11.56 12.13 -21.09
C GLN A 231 -10.28 11.87 -20.30
N VAL A 232 -9.89 12.87 -19.50
CA VAL A 232 -8.76 12.76 -18.56
C VAL A 232 -9.29 13.20 -17.21
N GLU A 233 -9.21 12.31 -16.23
CA GLU A 233 -9.65 12.58 -14.85
C GLU A 233 -8.45 12.49 -13.90
N ILE A 234 -8.32 13.47 -13.03
CA ILE A 234 -7.29 13.53 -11.97
C ILE A 234 -8.02 13.61 -10.63
N PRO A 235 -8.12 12.50 -9.90
CA PRO A 235 -8.73 12.51 -8.58
C PRO A 235 -7.73 12.96 -7.52
N ILE A 236 -8.16 13.85 -6.63
CA ILE A 236 -7.41 14.32 -5.46
C ILE A 236 -8.15 13.86 -4.21
N TYR A 237 -7.59 12.88 -3.54
CA TYR A 237 -8.16 12.27 -2.35
C TYR A 237 -7.73 13.02 -1.08
N TRP A 238 -8.68 13.28 -0.20
CA TRP A 238 -8.47 13.91 1.10
C TRP A 238 -8.99 13.00 2.22
N ALA A 239 -8.07 12.38 2.96
CA ALA A 239 -8.37 11.66 4.18
C ALA A 239 -8.60 12.68 5.32
N ILE A 240 -9.85 12.92 5.68
CA ILE A 240 -10.24 13.90 6.72
C ILE A 240 -10.06 13.25 8.10
N SER A 241 -10.57 12.02 8.27
CA SER A 241 -10.44 11.20 9.48
C SER A 241 -10.54 9.72 9.12
N ASP A 242 -10.44 8.82 10.10
CA ASP A 242 -10.65 7.38 9.89
C ASP A 242 -12.07 7.06 9.43
N GLU A 243 -13.02 7.96 9.70
CA GLU A 243 -14.47 7.81 9.44
C GLU A 243 -14.95 8.67 8.28
N MET A 244 -14.16 9.64 7.81
CA MET A 244 -14.56 10.62 6.79
C MET A 244 -13.47 10.82 5.76
N ASP A 245 -13.86 10.90 4.50
CA ASP A 245 -12.98 11.29 3.40
C ASP A 245 -13.72 12.12 2.35
N ALA A 246 -12.95 12.79 1.50
CA ALA A 246 -13.45 13.49 0.34
C ALA A 246 -12.53 13.24 -0.86
N THR A 247 -13.10 13.22 -2.06
CA THR A 247 -12.34 13.18 -3.31
C THR A 247 -12.79 14.30 -4.21
N PHE A 248 -11.84 15.10 -4.66
CA PHE A 248 -12.05 16.12 -5.67
C PHE A 248 -11.65 15.56 -7.02
N TYR A 249 -12.50 15.71 -8.01
CA TYR A 249 -12.28 15.23 -9.37
C TYR A 249 -12.11 16.42 -10.30
N GLU A 250 -10.97 16.53 -10.94
CA GLU A 250 -10.72 17.42 -12.07
C GLU A 250 -10.80 16.58 -13.35
N GLN A 251 -11.86 16.73 -14.12
CA GLN A 251 -12.08 15.94 -15.33
C GLN A 251 -12.15 16.84 -16.55
N TYR A 252 -11.24 16.64 -17.50
CA TYR A 252 -11.26 17.32 -18.78
C TYR A 252 -11.92 16.43 -19.84
N LEU A 253 -13.05 16.92 -20.37
CA LEU A 253 -13.82 16.30 -21.43
C LEU A 253 -13.54 17.05 -22.74
N TYR A 254 -12.80 16.44 -23.66
CA TYR A 254 -12.33 17.13 -24.87
C TYR A 254 -13.46 17.81 -25.67
N ALA A 255 -14.60 17.12 -25.82
CA ALA A 255 -15.77 17.63 -26.55
C ALA A 255 -16.69 18.52 -25.71
N ARG A 256 -16.63 18.52 -24.39
CA ARG A 256 -17.56 19.21 -23.51
C ARG A 256 -16.93 20.34 -22.70
N GLY A 257 -15.77 20.13 -22.11
CA GLY A 257 -15.09 21.11 -21.30
C GLY A 257 -14.53 20.56 -20.00
N LEU A 258 -14.43 21.42 -18.99
CA LEU A 258 -13.93 21.05 -17.67
C LEU A 258 -15.10 20.68 -16.76
N MET A 259 -15.02 19.50 -16.14
CA MET A 259 -15.95 19.05 -15.10
C MET A 259 -15.19 18.94 -13.79
N GLN A 260 -15.75 19.49 -12.75
CA GLN A 260 -15.22 19.40 -11.38
C GLN A 260 -16.22 18.65 -10.53
N GLY A 261 -15.74 17.65 -9.80
CA GLY A 261 -16.56 16.83 -8.92
C GLY A 261 -16.06 16.88 -7.47
N LEU A 262 -16.95 16.70 -6.55
CA LEU A 262 -16.68 16.47 -5.14
C LEU A 262 -17.49 15.29 -4.67
N GLU A 263 -16.81 14.29 -4.15
CA GLU A 263 -17.39 13.17 -3.42
C GLU A 263 -16.98 13.28 -1.96
N TYR A 264 -17.93 13.28 -1.06
CA TYR A 264 -17.70 13.24 0.38
C TYR A 264 -18.35 12.01 0.96
N ARG A 265 -17.61 11.21 1.75
CA ARG A 265 -18.09 9.97 2.36
C ARG A 265 -17.88 10.02 3.87
N TYR A 266 -18.81 9.43 4.59
CA TYR A 266 -18.69 9.27 6.04
C TYR A 266 -19.25 7.93 6.51
N VAL A 267 -18.68 7.44 7.60
CA VAL A 267 -19.17 6.31 8.38
C VAL A 267 -19.36 6.79 9.80
N ALA A 268 -20.59 6.74 10.32
CA ALA A 268 -20.89 7.09 11.71
C ALA A 268 -20.97 5.83 12.58
N GLU A 269 -20.99 6.02 13.91
CA GLU A 269 -21.24 4.95 14.86
C GLU A 269 -22.51 4.18 14.49
N ASN A 270 -22.57 2.87 14.81
CA ASN A 270 -23.68 1.96 14.48
C ASN A 270 -23.85 1.64 12.98
N GLU A 271 -22.75 1.56 12.22
CA GLU A 271 -22.75 1.17 10.80
C GLU A 271 -23.52 2.13 9.87
N SER A 272 -23.93 3.28 10.35
CA SER A 272 -24.53 4.30 9.51
C SER A 272 -23.47 4.90 8.59
N LYS A 273 -23.73 4.93 7.29
CA LYS A 273 -22.85 5.49 6.28
C LYS A 273 -23.63 6.35 5.30
N GLY A 274 -22.98 7.34 4.74
CA GLY A 274 -23.54 8.18 3.70
C GLY A 274 -22.48 8.75 2.80
N ASP A 275 -22.91 9.13 1.61
CA ASP A 275 -22.10 9.81 0.61
C ASP A 275 -22.85 11.02 0.07
N PHE A 276 -22.09 12.03 -0.30
CA PHE A 276 -22.56 13.24 -0.95
C PHE A 276 -21.73 13.45 -2.21
N LEU A 277 -22.37 13.52 -3.37
CA LEU A 277 -21.75 13.74 -4.67
C LEU A 277 -22.25 15.05 -5.25
N PHE A 278 -21.32 15.88 -5.73
CA PHE A 278 -21.60 17.12 -6.42
C PHE A 278 -20.69 17.28 -7.63
N ASP A 279 -21.26 17.53 -8.79
CA ASP A 279 -20.54 17.78 -10.03
C ASP A 279 -20.99 19.09 -10.68
N ILE A 280 -20.05 19.82 -11.27
CA ILE A 280 -20.28 21.01 -12.05
C ILE A 280 -19.50 20.94 -13.37
N LEU A 281 -20.19 21.09 -14.48
CA LEU A 281 -19.60 21.08 -15.81
C LEU A 281 -19.63 22.48 -16.42
N GLN A 282 -18.46 23.00 -16.80
CA GLN A 282 -18.34 24.17 -17.65
C GLN A 282 -18.40 23.71 -19.12
N ASP A 283 -19.61 23.56 -19.64
CA ASP A 283 -19.86 23.01 -20.98
C ASP A 283 -19.49 24.01 -22.08
N LYS A 284 -18.75 23.55 -23.07
CA LYS A 284 -18.39 24.31 -24.27
C LYS A 284 -19.45 24.21 -25.36
N LYS A 285 -20.35 23.21 -25.31
CA LYS A 285 -21.46 23.07 -26.22
C LYS A 285 -22.53 24.12 -25.86
N GLY A 286 -22.81 25.00 -26.80
CA GLY A 286 -23.83 26.03 -26.59
C GLY A 286 -25.26 25.44 -26.66
N GLU A 287 -26.23 26.23 -26.23
CA GLU A 287 -27.65 25.87 -26.18
C GLU A 287 -28.21 25.37 -27.52
N LYS A 288 -27.62 25.79 -28.65
CA LYS A 288 -27.99 25.35 -30.02
C LYS A 288 -27.65 23.89 -30.31
N ASP A 289 -26.62 23.34 -29.65
CA ASP A 289 -26.22 21.93 -29.82
C ASP A 289 -27.12 20.98 -29.01
N LEU A 290 -27.92 21.52 -28.07
CA LEU A 290 -28.85 20.76 -27.23
C LEU A 290 -30.24 20.59 -27.86
N THR A 291 -30.50 21.22 -29.02
CA THR A 291 -31.79 21.17 -29.72
C THR A 291 -31.85 20.09 -30.81
N ASP A 292 -30.79 19.30 -30.99
CA ASP A 292 -30.81 18.14 -31.86
C ASP A 292 -31.71 17.05 -31.25
N PRO A 293 -32.82 16.66 -31.89
CA PRO A 293 -33.76 15.66 -31.37
C PRO A 293 -33.08 14.32 -31.05
N ASP A 294 -32.06 13.93 -31.83
CA ASP A 294 -31.30 12.70 -31.62
C ASP A 294 -30.36 12.75 -30.41
N GLN A 295 -30.12 13.96 -29.86
CA GLN A 295 -29.33 14.17 -28.64
C GLN A 295 -30.17 14.41 -27.38
N LEU A 296 -31.47 14.68 -27.53
CA LEU A 296 -32.41 14.82 -26.43
C LEU A 296 -32.84 13.49 -25.78
N GLU A 297 -32.62 12.36 -26.46
CA GLU A 297 -32.69 11.02 -25.87
C GLU A 297 -31.49 10.71 -24.99
N ILE A 298 -30.57 11.66 -24.81
CA ILE A 298 -29.44 11.49 -23.94
C ILE A 298 -29.95 11.42 -22.51
N SER A 299 -29.88 10.22 -22.01
CA SER A 299 -29.79 9.81 -20.64
C SER A 299 -29.46 10.98 -19.74
N PRO A 300 -30.14 11.13 -18.60
CA PRO A 300 -29.70 12.03 -17.56
C PRO A 300 -28.21 11.83 -17.33
N LEU A 301 -27.48 12.91 -17.14
CA LEU A 301 -26.05 12.95 -16.84
C LEU A 301 -25.64 11.64 -16.20
N PRO A 302 -24.63 10.93 -16.70
CA PRO A 302 -24.22 9.68 -16.10
C PRO A 302 -23.84 9.97 -14.65
N ARG A 303 -24.80 9.85 -13.79
CA ARG A 303 -24.59 9.69 -12.36
C ARG A 303 -24.03 8.30 -12.22
N THR A 304 -22.81 8.15 -12.63
CA THR A 304 -22.16 6.86 -12.65
C THR A 304 -21.65 6.53 -11.26
N ASN A 305 -22.57 6.17 -10.39
CA ASN A 305 -22.23 5.25 -9.30
C ASN A 305 -21.79 3.88 -9.84
N GLU A 306 -21.90 3.62 -11.14
CA GLU A 306 -21.64 2.32 -11.77
C GLU A 306 -20.20 2.15 -12.29
N THR A 307 -19.39 3.20 -12.35
CA THR A 307 -18.01 3.11 -12.86
C THR A 307 -16.91 3.48 -11.85
N ARG A 308 -17.25 3.59 -10.58
CA ARG A 308 -16.30 3.95 -9.53
C ARG A 308 -16.12 2.82 -8.53
N TYR A 309 -15.56 1.71 -9.00
CA TYR A 309 -14.99 0.66 -8.15
C TYR A 309 -13.51 0.48 -8.46
#